data_e31a8f2e95bcbfde4b40dcce024a3804
#
_entry.id   e31a8f2e95bcbfde4b40dcce024a3804
#
_cell.length_a   1.000
_cell.length_b   1.000
_cell.length_c   1.000
_cell.angle_alpha   90.00
_cell.angle_beta   90.00
_cell.angle_gamma   90.00
#
_symmetry.space_group_name_H-M   'P 1'
#
loop_
_entity.id
_entity.type
_entity.pdbx_description
1 polymer ?
#
loop_
_entity_poly.entity_id
_entity_poly.type
_entity_poly.pdbx_seq_one_letter_code
_entity_poly.pdbx_strand_id
1 'polypeptide(L)'
;LSEATSVAVNSVDEIIVYNRGTKPIIIFDKEGNYLRSWEENTFSNAHGISVDNSDNIYCVDSGDNTVRKFDPSGNLIFQLGKEGERSEKMSGLPFAVPTQVAVDESTNDFYVADGYSNAKVHKYDENGKYLFSWGESGTGEGQFNIVHNISTDSEGLVYVADRENHRVQIFDQEGKYINQWINLSRAACIYVDKRGKEDIFYVGEYFSGIASNDTGTDLGPRISIFNKSGKLLSRLGKESYGPSVGRFYSPHGIC
;
A
#
# COMPACT_ATOMS: atom_id res chain seq x y z
N LEU A 1 20.76 3.51 -0.82
CA LEU A 1 19.46 3.07 -1.31
C LEU A 1 19.63 1.94 -2.31
N SER A 2 18.84 0.88 -2.15
CA SER A 2 18.61 -0.16 -3.14
C SER A 2 17.21 0.07 -3.75
N GLU A 3 16.48 -0.99 -4.08
CA GLU A 3 15.11 -0.88 -4.57
C GLU A 3 14.19 -0.27 -3.49
N ALA A 4 13.82 0.98 -3.63
CA ALA A 4 12.80 1.60 -2.79
C ALA A 4 11.42 1.00 -3.14
N THR A 5 10.76 0.43 -2.15
CA THR A 5 9.47 -0.25 -2.35
C THR A 5 8.30 0.58 -1.87
N SER A 6 8.50 1.35 -0.81
CA SER A 6 7.44 2.19 -0.26
C SER A 6 8.03 3.42 0.44
N VAL A 7 7.19 4.41 0.63
CA VAL A 7 7.55 5.69 1.26
C VAL A 7 6.38 6.15 2.13
N ALA A 8 6.69 6.82 3.24
CA ALA A 8 5.73 7.47 4.11
C ALA A 8 6.29 8.81 4.60
N VAL A 9 5.43 9.70 5.07
CA VAL A 9 5.80 10.98 5.67
C VAL A 9 5.19 11.05 7.07
N ASN A 10 5.96 11.46 8.05
CA ASN A 10 5.50 11.63 9.43
C ASN A 10 5.00 13.07 9.70
N SER A 11 4.52 13.34 10.91
CA SER A 11 3.92 14.62 11.31
C SER A 11 4.89 15.82 11.31
N VAL A 12 6.20 15.57 11.25
CA VAL A 12 7.25 16.58 11.20
C VAL A 12 7.91 16.71 9.82
N ASP A 13 7.22 16.22 8.77
CA ASP A 13 7.66 16.25 7.38
C ASP A 13 8.95 15.44 7.10
N GLU A 14 9.30 14.46 7.93
CA GLU A 14 10.38 13.52 7.59
C GLU A 14 9.89 12.49 6.58
N ILE A 15 10.69 12.25 5.56
CA ILE A 15 10.42 11.27 4.50
C ILE A 15 11.07 9.94 4.88
N ILE A 16 10.26 8.93 5.11
CA ILE A 16 10.67 7.60 5.53
C ILE A 16 10.63 6.66 4.32
N VAL A 17 11.79 6.23 3.86
CA VAL A 17 11.93 5.34 2.70
C VAL A 17 12.18 3.92 3.15
N TYR A 18 11.33 3.00 2.73
CA TYR A 18 11.48 1.56 2.93
C TYR A 18 12.05 0.92 1.67
N ASN A 19 13.18 0.20 1.80
CA ASN A 19 13.90 -0.33 0.66
C ASN A 19 14.53 -1.70 0.96
N ARG A 20 14.94 -2.41 -0.09
CA ARG A 20 15.54 -3.76 -0.02
C ARG A 20 17.05 -3.76 0.13
N GLY A 21 17.65 -2.65 0.57
CA GLY A 21 19.06 -2.57 0.86
C GLY A 21 19.42 -3.05 2.26
N THR A 22 20.71 -3.04 2.58
CA THR A 22 21.23 -3.40 3.91
C THR A 22 20.68 -2.49 5.02
N LYS A 23 20.38 -1.23 4.71
CA LYS A 23 19.67 -0.29 5.58
C LYS A 23 18.24 -0.13 5.07
N PRO A 24 17.31 -0.94 5.56
CA PRO A 24 15.96 -1.01 4.98
C PRO A 24 15.11 0.23 5.22
N ILE A 25 15.32 0.93 6.35
CA ILE A 25 14.65 2.20 6.64
C ILE A 25 15.69 3.32 6.59
N ILE A 26 15.44 4.29 5.71
CA ILE A 26 16.24 5.51 5.58
C ILE A 26 15.32 6.71 5.71
N ILE A 27 15.71 7.67 6.53
CA ILE A 27 14.91 8.85 6.85
C ILE A 27 15.64 10.10 6.34
N PHE A 28 14.89 10.94 5.62
CA PHE A 28 15.33 12.21 5.06
C PHE A 28 14.49 13.34 5.63
N ASP A 29 15.02 14.55 5.61
CA ASP A 29 14.21 15.75 5.78
C ASP A 29 13.39 16.06 4.50
N LYS A 30 12.51 17.06 4.57
CA LYS A 30 11.67 17.48 3.43
C LYS A 30 12.47 18.05 2.24
N GLU A 31 13.71 18.48 2.44
CA GLU A 31 14.64 18.93 1.42
C GLU A 31 15.41 17.76 0.78
N GLY A 32 15.24 16.52 1.28
CA GLY A 32 15.90 15.32 0.80
C GLY A 32 17.30 15.08 1.38
N ASN A 33 17.70 15.78 2.45
CA ASN A 33 18.95 15.50 3.13
C ASN A 33 18.81 14.29 4.05
N TYR A 34 19.81 13.40 4.04
CA TYR A 34 19.86 12.24 4.92
C TYR A 34 19.91 12.66 6.39
N LEU A 35 19.02 12.12 7.19
CA LEU A 35 18.99 12.32 8.64
C LEU A 35 19.56 11.09 9.39
N ARG A 36 18.96 9.93 9.18
CA ARG A 36 19.32 8.67 9.87
C ARG A 36 18.82 7.44 9.12
N SER A 37 19.27 6.30 9.54
CA SER A 37 18.76 4.99 9.07
C SER A 37 18.70 4.02 10.24
N TRP A 38 17.82 3.02 10.12
CA TRP A 38 17.75 1.95 11.11
C TRP A 38 18.80 0.87 10.85
N GLU A 39 18.91 -0.05 11.83
CA GLU A 39 19.89 -1.14 11.81
C GLU A 39 19.82 -2.01 10.56
N GLU A 40 20.96 -2.61 10.23
CA GLU A 40 21.13 -3.43 9.04
C GLU A 40 20.41 -4.79 9.18
N ASN A 41 19.93 -5.31 8.06
CA ASN A 41 19.41 -6.68 7.92
C ASN A 41 18.18 -7.04 8.79
N THR A 42 17.34 -6.07 9.13
CA THR A 42 16.15 -6.28 9.97
C THR A 42 14.98 -6.90 9.20
N PHE A 43 15.02 -6.85 7.87
CA PHE A 43 13.92 -7.28 6.98
C PHE A 43 14.43 -8.19 5.86
N SER A 44 13.61 -9.16 5.48
CA SER A 44 13.92 -10.14 4.43
C SER A 44 13.57 -9.60 3.04
N ASN A 45 12.36 -9.03 2.89
CA ASN A 45 11.90 -8.44 1.62
C ASN A 45 10.92 -7.29 1.91
N ALA A 46 11.48 -6.10 2.12
CA ALA A 46 10.73 -4.88 2.35
C ALA A 46 9.63 -4.68 1.29
N HIS A 47 8.38 -4.36 1.71
CA HIS A 47 7.29 -4.14 0.77
C HIS A 47 6.50 -2.87 1.06
N GLY A 48 5.65 -2.84 2.07
CA GLY A 48 4.79 -1.71 2.41
C GLY A 48 5.21 -1.00 3.70
N ILE A 49 5.05 0.32 3.75
CA ILE A 49 5.25 1.14 4.95
C ILE A 49 4.09 2.09 5.12
N SER A 50 3.69 2.34 6.37
CA SER A 50 2.69 3.35 6.75
C SER A 50 3.06 3.98 8.08
N VAL A 51 2.52 5.17 8.33
CA VAL A 51 2.71 5.91 9.58
C VAL A 51 1.33 6.23 10.16
N ASP A 52 1.13 6.06 11.47
CA ASP A 52 -0.09 6.46 12.16
C ASP A 52 0.00 7.90 12.73
N ASN A 53 -1.11 8.39 13.32
CA ASN A 53 -1.20 9.74 13.89
C ASN A 53 -0.26 10.00 15.09
N SER A 54 0.38 8.97 15.62
CA SER A 54 1.38 9.05 16.69
C SER A 54 2.81 8.88 16.16
N ASP A 55 2.97 8.94 14.83
CA ASP A 55 4.22 8.70 14.10
C ASP A 55 4.78 7.28 14.29
N ASN A 56 3.99 6.31 14.76
CA ASN A 56 4.42 4.93 14.75
C ASN A 56 4.47 4.40 13.31
N ILE A 57 5.46 3.58 13.04
CA ILE A 57 5.81 3.11 11.70
C ILE A 57 5.43 1.64 11.57
N TYR A 58 4.56 1.33 10.62
CA TYR A 58 4.20 -0.04 10.25
C TYR A 58 5.01 -0.47 9.04
N CYS A 59 5.74 -1.57 9.18
CA CYS A 59 6.54 -2.16 8.12
C CYS A 59 5.99 -3.54 7.75
N VAL A 60 5.70 -3.75 6.48
CA VAL A 60 5.31 -5.06 5.95
C VAL A 60 6.50 -5.71 5.29
N ASP A 61 6.85 -6.90 5.74
CA ASP A 61 7.87 -7.74 5.13
C ASP A 61 7.21 -8.93 4.41
N SER A 62 7.19 -8.86 3.09
CA SER A 62 6.61 -9.92 2.27
C SER A 62 7.48 -11.18 2.17
N GLY A 63 8.75 -11.10 2.55
CA GLY A 63 9.69 -12.22 2.52
C GLY A 63 9.55 -13.14 3.72
N ASP A 64 9.42 -12.57 4.91
CA ASP A 64 9.26 -13.33 6.15
C ASP A 64 7.81 -13.43 6.66
N ASN A 65 6.87 -12.82 5.93
CA ASN A 65 5.42 -12.84 6.23
C ASN A 65 5.07 -12.18 7.56
N THR A 66 5.68 -11.04 7.86
CA THR A 66 5.42 -10.29 9.08
C THR A 66 4.92 -8.87 8.81
N VAL A 67 4.19 -8.34 9.80
CA VAL A 67 3.88 -6.92 9.93
C VAL A 67 4.43 -6.45 11.28
N ARG A 68 5.27 -5.44 11.28
CA ARG A 68 5.92 -4.90 12.47
C ARG A 68 5.52 -3.45 12.68
N LYS A 69 5.16 -3.10 13.92
CA LYS A 69 4.92 -1.72 14.35
C LYS A 69 6.08 -1.26 15.22
N PHE A 70 6.62 -0.11 14.90
CA PHE A 70 7.71 0.54 15.63
C PHE A 70 7.27 1.90 16.15
N ASP A 71 7.86 2.34 17.26
CA ASP A 71 7.73 3.73 17.70
C ASP A 71 8.56 4.67 16.78
N PRO A 72 8.40 6.01 16.90
CA PRO A 72 9.17 6.97 16.10
C PRO A 72 10.70 6.88 16.28
N SER A 73 11.16 6.25 17.37
CA SER A 73 12.58 6.03 17.66
C SER A 73 13.12 4.74 17.05
N GLY A 74 12.25 3.90 16.47
CA GLY A 74 12.61 2.62 15.86
C GLY A 74 12.57 1.43 16.83
N ASN A 75 11.99 1.59 18.04
CA ASN A 75 11.81 0.45 18.95
C ASN A 75 10.57 -0.35 18.53
N LEU A 76 10.70 -1.68 18.48
CA LEU A 76 9.59 -2.57 18.14
C LEU A 76 8.50 -2.51 19.23
N ILE A 77 7.28 -2.17 18.84
CA ILE A 77 6.09 -2.20 19.70
C ILE A 77 5.47 -3.59 19.68
N PHE A 78 5.19 -4.12 18.48
CA PHE A 78 4.72 -5.49 18.28
C PHE A 78 5.07 -6.03 16.88
N GLN A 79 4.99 -7.35 16.76
CA GLN A 79 5.07 -8.06 15.49
C GLN A 79 3.87 -8.98 15.33
N LEU A 80 3.27 -8.97 14.16
CA LEU A 80 2.29 -9.95 13.70
C LEU A 80 2.94 -10.89 12.70
N GLY A 81 2.51 -12.15 12.71
CA GLY A 81 3.17 -13.22 11.97
C GLY A 81 4.45 -13.68 12.69
N LYS A 82 5.04 -14.72 12.18
CA LYS A 82 6.31 -15.28 12.67
C LYS A 82 7.29 -15.40 11.52
N GLU A 83 8.50 -14.89 11.72
CA GLU A 83 9.53 -14.85 10.71
C GLU A 83 9.73 -16.19 10.01
N GLY A 84 9.67 -16.16 8.68
CA GLY A 84 9.80 -17.33 7.82
C GLY A 84 8.62 -18.29 7.82
N GLU A 85 7.61 -18.10 8.68
CA GLU A 85 6.39 -18.89 8.65
C GLU A 85 5.35 -18.23 7.73
N ARG A 86 4.85 -18.99 6.79
CA ARG A 86 3.81 -18.55 5.86
C ARG A 86 2.60 -19.45 6.00
N SER A 87 1.41 -18.85 6.08
CA SER A 87 0.14 -19.57 5.97
C SER A 87 0.04 -20.26 4.60
N GLU A 88 -0.72 -21.35 4.55
CA GLU A 88 -0.99 -22.04 3.30
C GLU A 88 -1.63 -21.08 2.29
N LYS A 89 -1.23 -21.21 1.02
CA LYS A 89 -1.76 -20.38 -0.06
C LYS A 89 -3.27 -20.46 -0.14
N MET A 90 -3.92 -19.30 -0.26
CA MET A 90 -5.38 -19.15 -0.34
C MET A 90 -6.15 -19.76 0.84
N SER A 91 -5.49 -19.96 2.00
CA SER A 91 -6.15 -20.47 3.21
C SER A 91 -7.08 -19.43 3.86
N GLY A 92 -6.87 -18.15 3.54
CA GLY A 92 -7.56 -17.06 4.22
C GLY A 92 -7.00 -16.72 5.61
N LEU A 93 -5.98 -17.44 6.07
CA LEU A 93 -5.29 -17.17 7.33
C LEU A 93 -4.14 -16.19 7.13
N PRO A 94 -3.88 -15.27 8.08
CA PRO A 94 -2.73 -14.38 8.03
C PRO A 94 -1.43 -15.12 8.41
N PHE A 95 -0.29 -14.85 7.76
CA PHE A 95 -0.12 -14.12 6.51
C PHE A 95 0.40 -15.05 5.42
N ALA A 96 0.01 -14.77 4.17
CA ALA A 96 0.55 -15.46 3.01
C ALA A 96 1.06 -14.42 1.99
N VAL A 97 2.22 -13.85 2.27
CA VAL A 97 2.89 -12.78 1.52
C VAL A 97 2.12 -11.45 1.55
N PRO A 98 2.03 -10.81 2.73
CA PRO A 98 1.35 -9.52 2.91
C PRO A 98 2.06 -8.39 2.15
N THR A 99 1.33 -7.31 1.86
CA THR A 99 1.81 -6.26 0.96
C THR A 99 1.80 -4.86 1.58
N GLN A 100 0.75 -4.46 2.30
CA GLN A 100 0.61 -3.11 2.82
C GLN A 100 -0.26 -3.06 4.07
N VAL A 101 -0.09 -2.00 4.86
CA VAL A 101 -0.94 -1.62 6.01
C VAL A 101 -1.62 -0.28 5.72
N ALA A 102 -2.90 -0.16 6.10
CA ALA A 102 -3.58 1.13 6.21
C ALA A 102 -4.11 1.29 7.65
N VAL A 103 -3.96 2.47 8.22
CA VAL A 103 -4.45 2.79 9.56
C VAL A 103 -5.71 3.65 9.44
N ASP A 104 -6.75 3.30 10.17
CA ASP A 104 -7.92 4.15 10.36
C ASP A 104 -7.59 5.20 11.43
N GLU A 105 -7.49 6.46 11.02
CA GLU A 105 -7.10 7.55 11.90
C GLU A 105 -8.12 7.85 13.02
N SER A 106 -9.37 7.41 12.85
CA SER A 106 -10.44 7.66 13.82
C SER A 106 -10.44 6.67 14.99
N THR A 107 -10.02 5.43 14.73
CA THR A 107 -10.04 4.33 15.71
C THR A 107 -8.65 3.83 16.07
N ASN A 108 -7.63 4.13 15.27
CA ASN A 108 -6.32 3.50 15.23
C ASN A 108 -6.33 1.99 14.93
N ASP A 109 -7.49 1.41 14.57
CA ASP A 109 -7.54 0.09 13.96
C ASP A 109 -6.74 0.11 12.66
N PHE A 110 -6.23 -1.03 12.24
CA PHE A 110 -5.50 -1.10 10.98
C PHE A 110 -5.86 -2.33 10.16
N TYR A 111 -5.63 -2.20 8.87
CA TYR A 111 -5.93 -3.20 7.86
C TYR A 111 -4.64 -3.67 7.21
N VAL A 112 -4.49 -4.98 7.01
CA VAL A 112 -3.37 -5.59 6.30
C VAL A 112 -3.85 -6.19 4.99
N ALA A 113 -3.31 -5.71 3.89
CA ALA A 113 -3.46 -6.33 2.58
C ALA A 113 -2.58 -7.58 2.51
N ASP A 114 -3.18 -8.76 2.32
CA ASP A 114 -2.48 -10.05 2.21
C ASP A 114 -2.81 -10.68 0.85
N GLY A 115 -2.08 -10.28 -0.19
CA GLY A 115 -2.52 -10.47 -1.55
C GLY A 115 -1.64 -11.31 -2.48
N TYR A 116 -0.35 -11.52 -2.23
CA TYR A 116 0.49 -12.26 -3.18
C TYR A 116 0.26 -13.77 -3.17
N SER A 117 -0.13 -14.33 -2.03
CA SER A 117 -0.46 -15.77 -1.93
C SER A 117 -1.76 -16.00 -1.17
N ASN A 118 -2.50 -14.91 -0.90
CA ASN A 118 -3.84 -14.90 -0.34
C ASN A 118 -4.71 -13.93 -1.16
N ALA A 119 -5.98 -13.80 -0.84
CA ALA A 119 -6.89 -12.82 -1.43
C ALA A 119 -7.71 -12.18 -0.31
N LYS A 120 -7.00 -11.62 0.70
CA LYS A 120 -7.59 -11.16 1.95
C LYS A 120 -7.16 -9.76 2.32
N VAL A 121 -8.05 -9.10 3.05
CA VAL A 121 -7.73 -7.98 3.94
C VAL A 121 -8.03 -8.44 5.37
N HIS A 122 -7.08 -8.25 6.27
CA HIS A 122 -7.21 -8.58 7.69
C HIS A 122 -7.31 -7.30 8.51
N LYS A 123 -8.31 -7.19 9.39
CA LYS A 123 -8.46 -6.07 10.33
C LYS A 123 -7.95 -6.44 11.72
N TYR A 124 -7.24 -5.52 12.33
CA TYR A 124 -6.70 -5.60 13.69
C TYR A 124 -7.05 -4.34 14.48
N ASP A 125 -7.14 -4.44 15.80
CA ASP A 125 -7.19 -3.27 16.67
C ASP A 125 -5.80 -2.60 16.79
N GLU A 126 -5.74 -1.43 17.42
CA GLU A 126 -4.52 -0.64 17.63
C GLU A 126 -3.38 -1.40 18.32
N ASN A 127 -3.70 -2.45 19.10
CA ASN A 127 -2.77 -3.28 19.86
C ASN A 127 -2.32 -4.55 19.09
N GLY A 128 -2.80 -4.72 17.86
CA GLY A 128 -2.47 -5.88 17.03
C GLY A 128 -3.34 -7.11 17.30
N LYS A 129 -4.45 -6.98 18.00
CA LYS A 129 -5.41 -8.08 18.17
C LYS A 129 -6.23 -8.24 16.90
N TYR A 130 -6.24 -9.45 16.33
CA TYR A 130 -7.06 -9.80 15.18
C TYR A 130 -8.55 -9.60 15.47
N LEU A 131 -9.26 -8.94 14.57
CA LEU A 131 -10.70 -8.71 14.64
C LEU A 131 -11.45 -9.60 13.66
N PHE A 132 -11.21 -9.43 12.36
CA PHE A 132 -11.81 -10.24 11.30
C PHE A 132 -11.05 -10.06 9.98
N SER A 133 -11.49 -10.77 8.94
CA SER A 133 -10.99 -10.58 7.56
C SER A 133 -12.11 -10.75 6.55
N TRP A 134 -11.88 -10.16 5.36
CA TRP A 134 -12.77 -10.34 4.22
C TRP A 134 -11.99 -10.56 2.93
N GLY A 135 -12.72 -10.88 1.87
CA GLY A 135 -12.18 -11.15 0.55
C GLY A 135 -12.05 -12.64 0.26
N GLU A 136 -11.99 -12.94 -1.00
CA GLU A 136 -11.69 -14.27 -1.56
C GLU A 136 -11.17 -14.11 -2.99
N SER A 137 -10.60 -15.15 -3.55
CA SER A 137 -10.09 -15.11 -4.93
C SER A 137 -11.23 -15.00 -5.95
N GLY A 138 -11.11 -14.07 -6.89
CA GLY A 138 -12.07 -13.91 -7.97
C GLY A 138 -12.14 -12.51 -8.55
N THR A 139 -13.20 -12.23 -9.31
CA THR A 139 -13.42 -10.95 -10.03
C THR A 139 -14.70 -10.24 -9.62
N GLY A 140 -15.54 -10.85 -8.78
CA GLY A 140 -16.77 -10.26 -8.26
C GLY A 140 -16.53 -9.18 -7.21
N GLU A 141 -17.62 -8.62 -6.68
CA GLU A 141 -17.60 -7.69 -5.55
C GLU A 141 -17.05 -8.38 -4.30
N GLY A 142 -16.06 -7.75 -3.64
CA GLY A 142 -15.37 -8.34 -2.49
C GLY A 142 -14.43 -9.50 -2.81
N GLN A 143 -14.29 -9.87 -4.08
CA GLN A 143 -13.29 -10.83 -4.55
C GLN A 143 -12.06 -10.11 -5.09
N PHE A 144 -10.89 -10.72 -4.99
CA PHE A 144 -9.61 -10.11 -5.34
C PHE A 144 -8.73 -11.01 -6.21
N ASN A 145 -7.91 -10.35 -7.02
CA ASN A 145 -6.77 -10.96 -7.69
C ASN A 145 -5.53 -10.09 -7.43
N ILE A 146 -4.78 -10.46 -6.42
CA ILE A 146 -3.67 -9.71 -5.81
C ILE A 146 -4.12 -8.40 -5.15
N VAL A 147 -4.44 -8.48 -3.86
CA VAL A 147 -4.58 -7.31 -2.98
C VAL A 147 -3.19 -6.70 -2.76
N HIS A 148 -2.85 -5.67 -3.57
CA HIS A 148 -1.47 -5.16 -3.60
C HIS A 148 -1.24 -3.98 -2.67
N ASN A 149 -2.23 -3.15 -2.48
CA ASN A 149 -2.14 -1.97 -1.61
C ASN A 149 -3.50 -1.66 -0.98
N ILE A 150 -3.47 -0.88 0.09
CA ILE A 150 -4.66 -0.50 0.84
C ILE A 150 -4.46 0.88 1.45
N SER A 151 -5.50 1.68 1.50
CA SER A 151 -5.52 2.99 2.17
C SER A 151 -6.89 3.27 2.76
N THR A 152 -6.98 4.23 3.69
CA THR A 152 -8.23 4.70 4.28
C THR A 152 -8.45 6.16 3.95
N ASP A 153 -9.71 6.59 3.83
CA ASP A 153 -10.06 8.00 3.69
C ASP A 153 -10.37 8.66 5.07
N SER A 154 -10.72 9.94 5.04
CA SER A 154 -11.04 10.72 6.25
C SER A 154 -12.34 10.27 6.94
N GLU A 155 -13.20 9.49 6.29
CA GLU A 155 -14.44 8.93 6.85
C GLU A 155 -14.28 7.47 7.28
N GLY A 156 -13.07 6.89 7.14
CA GLY A 156 -12.78 5.50 7.50
C GLY A 156 -13.16 4.48 6.42
N LEU A 157 -13.53 4.90 5.21
CA LEU A 157 -13.70 3.96 4.10
C LEU A 157 -12.36 3.37 3.69
N VAL A 158 -12.38 2.11 3.31
CA VAL A 158 -11.21 1.32 2.97
C VAL A 158 -11.10 1.11 1.46
N TYR A 159 -10.00 1.56 0.88
CA TYR A 159 -9.70 1.48 -0.56
C TYR A 159 -8.67 0.41 -0.81
N VAL A 160 -9.01 -0.59 -1.59
CA VAL A 160 -8.18 -1.77 -1.86
C VAL A 160 -7.77 -1.81 -3.32
N ALA A 161 -6.47 -1.76 -3.59
CA ALA A 161 -5.90 -1.94 -4.92
C ALA A 161 -5.95 -3.42 -5.31
N ASP A 162 -6.95 -3.78 -6.07
CA ASP A 162 -7.17 -5.11 -6.64
C ASP A 162 -6.45 -5.20 -7.99
N ARG A 163 -5.11 -5.38 -7.91
CA ARG A 163 -4.15 -5.07 -8.96
C ARG A 163 -4.42 -5.78 -10.28
N GLU A 164 -4.56 -7.10 -10.26
CA GLU A 164 -4.74 -7.89 -11.48
C GLU A 164 -6.19 -7.89 -11.99
N ASN A 165 -7.12 -7.36 -11.20
CA ASN A 165 -8.48 -7.06 -11.65
C ASN A 165 -8.63 -5.63 -12.19
N HIS A 166 -7.54 -4.85 -12.26
CA HIS A 166 -7.48 -3.50 -12.83
C HIS A 166 -8.49 -2.53 -12.20
N ARG A 167 -8.63 -2.59 -10.88
CA ARG A 167 -9.60 -1.77 -10.14
C ARG A 167 -9.12 -1.39 -8.75
N VAL A 168 -9.79 -0.42 -8.16
CA VAL A 168 -9.81 -0.14 -6.72
C VAL A 168 -11.21 -0.47 -6.21
N GLN A 169 -11.33 -1.33 -5.22
CA GLN A 169 -12.59 -1.59 -4.53
C GLN A 169 -12.68 -0.80 -3.23
N ILE A 170 -13.88 -0.37 -2.87
CA ILE A 170 -14.16 0.48 -1.71
C ILE A 170 -15.08 -0.27 -0.75
N PHE A 171 -14.70 -0.29 0.52
CA PHE A 171 -15.41 -1.00 1.59
C PHE A 171 -15.68 -0.07 2.77
N ASP A 172 -16.68 -0.39 3.57
CA ASP A 172 -16.82 0.19 4.90
C ASP A 172 -15.83 -0.46 5.92
N GLN A 173 -15.87 0.03 7.15
CA GLN A 173 -14.99 -0.45 8.23
C GLN A 173 -15.28 -1.90 8.64
N GLU A 174 -16.42 -2.46 8.29
CA GLU A 174 -16.85 -3.84 8.50
C GLU A 174 -16.49 -4.77 7.33
N GLY A 175 -15.84 -4.23 6.29
CA GLY A 175 -15.43 -4.99 5.11
C GLY A 175 -16.56 -5.25 4.12
N LYS A 176 -17.68 -4.53 4.22
CA LYS A 176 -18.78 -4.61 3.27
C LYS A 176 -18.47 -3.78 2.04
N TYR A 177 -18.62 -4.38 0.86
CA TYR A 177 -18.43 -3.70 -0.43
C TYR A 177 -19.43 -2.53 -0.60
N ILE A 178 -18.90 -1.40 -1.06
CA ILE A 178 -19.65 -0.17 -1.35
C ILE A 178 -19.62 0.15 -2.83
N ASN A 179 -18.43 0.20 -3.44
CA ASN A 179 -18.22 0.66 -4.81
C ASN A 179 -16.87 0.21 -5.37
N GLN A 180 -16.62 0.51 -6.64
CA GLN A 180 -15.30 0.29 -7.26
C GLN A 180 -14.99 1.34 -8.33
N TRP A 181 -13.70 1.57 -8.57
CA TRP A 181 -13.20 2.35 -9.70
C TRP A 181 -12.50 1.43 -10.69
N ILE A 182 -12.96 1.45 -11.95
CA ILE A 182 -12.53 0.52 -13.00
C ILE A 182 -11.76 1.19 -14.16
N ASN A 183 -11.68 2.51 -14.20
CA ASN A 183 -10.93 3.25 -15.24
C ASN A 183 -9.44 3.31 -14.89
N LEU A 184 -8.85 2.15 -14.64
CA LEU A 184 -7.48 1.96 -14.18
C LEU A 184 -6.76 0.92 -15.02
N SER A 185 -5.43 1.02 -15.05
CA SER A 185 -4.55 -0.10 -15.38
C SER A 185 -4.35 -0.96 -14.11
N ARG A 186 -3.19 -1.60 -13.94
CA ARG A 186 -2.89 -2.42 -12.75
C ARG A 186 -2.64 -1.50 -11.54
N ALA A 187 -3.68 -1.23 -10.73
CA ALA A 187 -3.59 -0.39 -9.54
C ALA A 187 -2.60 -1.01 -8.53
N ALA A 188 -1.47 -0.35 -8.31
CA ALA A 188 -0.38 -0.88 -7.50
C ALA A 188 -0.27 -0.20 -6.14
N CYS A 189 -0.54 1.11 -6.05
CA CYS A 189 -0.53 1.84 -4.79
C CYS A 189 -1.62 2.90 -4.76
N ILE A 190 -2.06 3.24 -3.54
CA ILE A 190 -3.07 4.27 -3.27
C ILE A 190 -2.54 5.16 -2.15
N TYR A 191 -2.59 6.46 -2.38
CA TYR A 191 -2.41 7.48 -1.35
C TYR A 191 -3.64 8.36 -1.30
N VAL A 192 -4.10 8.69 -0.09
CA VAL A 192 -5.23 9.60 0.13
C VAL A 192 -4.71 10.87 0.80
N ASP A 193 -4.75 11.98 0.08
CA ASP A 193 -4.46 13.30 0.64
C ASP A 193 -5.71 13.84 1.34
N LYS A 194 -5.65 13.85 2.67
CA LYS A 194 -6.74 14.26 3.58
C LYS A 194 -6.60 15.70 4.07
N ARG A 195 -5.58 16.45 3.61
CA ARG A 195 -5.25 17.80 4.09
C ARG A 195 -6.18 18.88 3.54
N GLY A 196 -6.90 18.59 2.45
CA GLY A 196 -7.81 19.50 1.78
C GLY A 196 -9.21 19.56 2.40
N LYS A 197 -10.13 20.24 1.71
CA LYS A 197 -11.57 20.23 2.05
C LYS A 197 -12.25 18.93 1.68
N GLU A 198 -11.69 18.24 0.72
CA GLU A 198 -12.13 16.94 0.21
C GLU A 198 -10.90 16.06 0.01
N ASP A 199 -11.05 14.78 0.25
CA ASP A 199 -10.00 13.80 0.03
C ASP A 199 -9.66 13.68 -1.45
N ILE A 200 -8.37 13.68 -1.78
CA ILE A 200 -7.86 13.46 -3.12
C ILE A 200 -7.07 12.17 -3.14
N PHE A 201 -7.37 11.33 -4.13
CA PHE A 201 -6.82 9.99 -4.24
C PHE A 201 -5.79 9.93 -5.37
N TYR A 202 -4.60 9.47 -5.05
CA TYR A 202 -3.52 9.22 -6.00
C TYR A 202 -3.36 7.71 -6.15
N VAL A 203 -3.57 7.19 -7.36
CA VAL A 203 -3.44 5.76 -7.66
C VAL A 203 -2.26 5.57 -8.60
N GLY A 204 -1.22 4.93 -8.11
CA GLY A 204 -0.10 4.49 -8.94
C GLY A 204 -0.47 3.22 -9.69
N GLU A 205 -0.27 3.23 -10.99
CA GLU A 205 -0.65 2.13 -11.89
C GLU A 205 0.58 1.58 -12.60
N TYR A 206 0.71 0.26 -12.62
CA TYR A 206 1.65 -0.43 -13.50
C TYR A 206 1.11 -0.49 -14.92
N PHE A 207 1.98 -0.81 -15.87
CA PHE A 207 1.56 -1.19 -17.21
C PHE A 207 0.59 -2.37 -17.16
N SER A 208 -0.44 -2.34 -18.01
CA SER A 208 -1.53 -3.33 -18.00
C SER A 208 -1.07 -4.79 -18.19
N GLY A 209 0.10 -4.98 -18.80
CA GLY A 209 0.61 -6.32 -19.13
C GLY A 209 -0.06 -6.97 -20.35
N ILE A 210 -0.92 -6.25 -21.05
CA ILE A 210 -1.60 -6.74 -22.26
C ILE A 210 -0.70 -6.45 -23.47
N ALA A 211 0.02 -7.47 -23.92
CA ALA A 211 1.02 -7.34 -24.99
C ALA A 211 0.42 -6.89 -26.35
N SER A 212 -0.85 -7.20 -26.62
CA SER A 212 -1.54 -6.76 -27.85
C SER A 212 -1.85 -5.27 -27.91
N ASN A 213 -1.72 -4.56 -26.80
CA ASN A 213 -2.05 -3.13 -26.65
C ASN A 213 -0.86 -2.31 -26.15
N ASP A 214 0.37 -2.72 -26.47
CA ASP A 214 1.61 -2.10 -26.00
C ASP A 214 1.85 -0.67 -26.51
N THR A 215 1.09 -0.25 -27.51
CA THR A 215 1.14 1.11 -28.07
C THR A 215 0.12 2.07 -27.44
N GLY A 216 -0.74 1.60 -26.54
CA GLY A 216 -1.79 2.39 -25.92
C GLY A 216 -1.26 3.30 -24.81
N THR A 217 -1.47 4.60 -24.91
CA THR A 217 -1.08 5.60 -23.88
C THR A 217 -1.90 5.49 -22.60
N ASP A 218 -3.04 4.80 -22.64
CA ASP A 218 -3.96 4.60 -21.51
C ASP A 218 -3.69 3.35 -20.67
N LEU A 219 -2.60 2.64 -20.92
CA LEU A 219 -2.29 1.36 -20.27
C LEU A 219 -1.28 1.46 -19.12
N GLY A 220 -0.89 2.68 -18.73
CA GLY A 220 0.15 2.92 -17.72
C GLY A 220 1.58 2.66 -18.25
N PRO A 221 2.63 2.74 -17.44
CA PRO A 221 2.60 3.15 -16.03
C PRO A 221 2.30 4.64 -15.85
N ARG A 222 1.53 4.97 -14.84
CA ARG A 222 1.06 6.35 -14.58
C ARG A 222 0.60 6.53 -13.14
N ILE A 223 0.28 7.77 -12.76
CA ILE A 223 -0.47 8.09 -11.56
C ILE A 223 -1.80 8.72 -11.97
N SER A 224 -2.91 8.13 -11.59
CA SER A 224 -4.25 8.69 -11.78
C SER A 224 -4.71 9.38 -10.50
N ILE A 225 -5.31 10.56 -10.65
CA ILE A 225 -5.78 11.40 -9.55
C ILE A 225 -7.30 11.45 -9.60
N PHE A 226 -7.95 11.04 -8.52
CA PHE A 226 -9.40 11.00 -8.40
C PHE A 226 -9.89 11.85 -7.23
N ASN A 227 -11.13 12.32 -7.33
CA ASN A 227 -11.86 12.78 -6.15
C ASN A 227 -12.61 11.60 -5.48
N LYS A 228 -13.20 11.85 -4.32
CA LYS A 228 -13.94 10.85 -3.53
C LYS A 228 -15.07 10.16 -4.30
N SER A 229 -15.73 10.85 -5.25
CA SER A 229 -16.77 10.23 -6.08
C SER A 229 -16.24 9.29 -7.16
N GLY A 230 -14.92 9.11 -7.29
CA GLY A 230 -14.28 8.31 -8.33
C GLY A 230 -14.17 9.03 -9.68
N LYS A 231 -14.41 10.35 -9.70
CA LYS A 231 -14.20 11.15 -10.91
C LYS A 231 -12.69 11.36 -11.12
N LEU A 232 -12.21 10.95 -12.28
CA LEU A 232 -10.83 11.23 -12.70
C LEU A 232 -10.63 12.75 -12.87
N LEU A 233 -9.68 13.30 -12.14
CA LEU A 233 -9.30 14.71 -12.18
C LEU A 233 -8.13 14.95 -13.12
N SER A 234 -7.09 14.09 -13.05
CA SER A 234 -5.86 14.22 -13.84
C SER A 234 -5.13 12.89 -13.93
N ARG A 235 -4.16 12.83 -14.84
CA ARG A 235 -3.17 11.75 -14.94
C ARG A 235 -1.79 12.32 -15.13
N LEU A 236 -0.80 11.76 -14.40
CA LEU A 236 0.62 12.02 -14.57
C LEU A 236 1.26 10.81 -15.25
N GLY A 237 2.24 11.03 -16.15
CA GLY A 237 2.84 9.92 -16.90
C GLY A 237 2.10 9.65 -18.21
N LYS A 238 2.15 10.60 -19.15
CA LYS A 238 1.45 10.52 -20.46
C LYS A 238 2.04 9.51 -21.44
N GLU A 239 3.30 9.14 -21.23
CA GLU A 239 4.00 8.21 -22.12
C GLU A 239 4.43 6.99 -21.33
N SER A 240 4.31 5.82 -21.97
CA SER A 240 4.77 4.57 -21.36
C SER A 240 6.26 4.58 -21.10
N TYR A 241 6.70 3.89 -20.10
CA TYR A 241 8.07 3.58 -19.66
C TYR A 241 9.17 4.60 -19.97
N GLY A 242 10.01 4.91 -19.00
CA GLY A 242 11.26 5.60 -19.26
C GLY A 242 11.83 6.35 -18.07
N PRO A 243 13.12 6.72 -18.16
CA PRO A 243 13.82 7.47 -17.14
C PRO A 243 13.62 8.98 -17.23
N SER A 244 12.91 9.46 -18.26
CA SER A 244 12.72 10.90 -18.48
C SER A 244 11.70 11.48 -17.49
N VAL A 245 11.80 12.78 -17.24
CA VAL A 245 10.85 13.52 -16.39
C VAL A 245 9.42 13.29 -16.86
N GLY A 246 8.53 12.93 -15.93
CA GLY A 246 7.12 12.65 -16.20
C GLY A 246 6.83 11.25 -16.75
N ARG A 247 7.83 10.37 -16.80
CA ARG A 247 7.67 8.95 -17.13
C ARG A 247 7.90 8.09 -15.89
N PHE A 248 7.28 6.93 -15.87
CA PHE A 248 7.43 5.94 -14.80
C PHE A 248 7.84 4.59 -15.40
N TYR A 249 8.46 3.75 -14.57
CA TYR A 249 8.60 2.31 -14.82
C TYR A 249 7.52 1.53 -14.09
N SER A 250 7.43 1.70 -12.77
CA SER A 250 6.51 0.99 -11.91
C SER A 250 6.30 1.81 -10.63
N PRO A 251 5.35 2.76 -10.59
CA PRO A 251 5.06 3.51 -9.38
C PRO A 251 4.50 2.55 -8.32
N HIS A 252 5.33 2.18 -7.33
CA HIS A 252 5.04 1.12 -6.37
C HIS A 252 4.58 1.66 -5.01
N GLY A 253 5.21 2.72 -4.53
CA GLY A 253 4.84 3.42 -3.29
C GLY A 253 4.64 4.90 -3.55
N ILE A 254 3.69 5.50 -2.84
CA ILE A 254 3.32 6.91 -2.95
C ILE A 254 2.85 7.42 -1.58
N CYS A 255 3.21 8.67 -1.24
CA CYS A 255 2.75 9.40 -0.05
C CYS A 255 2.55 10.89 -0.34
#